data_054ee26b90882ea899f014962824a8f8
#
_entry.id   054ee26b90882ea899f014962824a8f8
#
_cell.length_a   1.000
_cell.length_b   1.000
_cell.length_c   1.000
_cell.angle_alpha   90.00
_cell.angle_beta   90.00
_cell.angle_gamma   90.00
#
_symmetry.space_group_name_H-M   'P 1'
#
loop_
_entity.id
_entity.type
_entity.pdbx_description
1 polymer ?
#
loop_
_entity_poly.entity_id
_entity_poly.type
_entity_poly.pdbx_seq_one_letter_code
_entity_poly.pdbx_strand_id
1 'polypeptide(L)'
;AMRDEVHSPVFTAGLWARDSGALLDPARLAWGLKRVAEGLGVRIHEDTRATGLERDGAGMAVRTPLATIRAHRVALGTNTWRPLVRGAGRYVIPVYDYCLTTEPLTASQL
;
A
#
# COMPACT_ATOMS: atom_id res chain seq x y z
N ALA A 1 -27.84 -7.77 20.60
CA ALA A 1 -26.48 -8.19 20.29
C ALA A 1 -26.07 -7.65 18.93
N MET A 2 -25.50 -8.48 17.99
CA MET A 2 -24.97 -7.97 16.72
C MET A 2 -25.98 -7.28 15.83
N ARG A 3 -27.25 -7.73 15.81
CA ARG A 3 -28.34 -7.11 15.02
C ARG A 3 -28.76 -5.73 15.53
N ASP A 4 -28.46 -5.43 16.76
CA ASP A 4 -28.73 -4.11 17.37
C ASP A 4 -27.65 -3.08 16.99
N GLU A 5 -26.44 -3.58 16.62
CA GLU A 5 -25.32 -2.76 16.14
C GLU A 5 -25.30 -2.61 14.62
N VAL A 6 -25.68 -3.69 13.90
CA VAL A 6 -25.66 -3.72 12.44
C VAL A 6 -27.02 -4.22 11.93
N HIS A 7 -27.83 -3.30 11.46
CA HIS A 7 -29.15 -3.59 10.88
C HIS A 7 -29.00 -4.18 9.47
N SER A 8 -28.58 -5.43 9.38
CA SER A 8 -28.45 -6.13 8.11
C SER A 8 -28.98 -7.56 8.20
N PRO A 9 -29.84 -8.00 7.26
CA PRO A 9 -30.32 -9.38 7.23
C PRO A 9 -29.25 -10.38 6.79
N VAL A 10 -28.16 -9.91 6.20
CA VAL A 10 -27.09 -10.75 5.64
C VAL A 10 -26.16 -11.29 6.72
N PHE A 11 -25.88 -10.49 7.76
CA PHE A 11 -24.95 -10.89 8.81
C PHE A 11 -25.67 -11.66 9.92
N THR A 12 -25.26 -12.89 10.13
CA THR A 12 -25.82 -13.79 11.17
C THR A 12 -25.01 -13.78 12.46
N ALA A 13 -23.71 -13.47 12.36
CA ALA A 13 -22.79 -13.39 13.50
C ALA A 13 -21.66 -12.38 13.22
N GLY A 14 -21.01 -11.91 14.26
CA GLY A 14 -19.87 -11.00 14.20
C GLY A 14 -18.95 -11.16 15.40
N LEU A 15 -17.69 -10.80 15.21
CA LEU A 15 -16.68 -10.71 16.27
C LEU A 15 -16.30 -9.25 16.44
N TRP A 16 -16.44 -8.73 17.66
CA TRP A 16 -15.99 -7.39 18.00
C TRP A 16 -14.67 -7.46 18.78
N ALA A 17 -13.61 -7.03 18.15
CA ALA A 17 -12.30 -6.91 18.77
C ALA A 17 -12.05 -5.43 19.16
N ARG A 18 -12.27 -5.10 20.44
CA ARG A 18 -12.27 -3.70 20.92
C ARG A 18 -10.94 -2.98 20.80
N ASP A 19 -9.84 -3.69 21.05
CA ASP A 19 -8.52 -3.07 21.22
C ASP A 19 -7.51 -3.45 20.12
N SER A 20 -7.98 -4.04 19.03
CA SER A 20 -7.11 -4.59 17.97
C SER A 20 -7.15 -3.83 16.64
N GLY A 21 -7.92 -2.75 16.56
CA GLY A 21 -8.07 -1.99 15.33
C GLY A 21 -8.03 -0.49 15.56
N ALA A 22 -7.57 0.24 14.56
CA ALA A 22 -7.61 1.69 14.51
C ALA A 22 -7.97 2.16 13.11
N LEU A 23 -8.73 3.24 13.02
CA LEU A 23 -8.95 3.95 11.77
C LEU A 23 -7.84 4.97 11.57
N LEU A 24 -7.26 4.97 10.40
CA LEU A 24 -6.24 5.94 10.01
C LEU A 24 -6.44 6.38 8.56
N ASP A 25 -5.97 7.56 8.25
CA ASP A 25 -5.87 8.05 6.88
C ASP A 25 -4.58 7.50 6.25
N PRO A 26 -4.66 6.62 5.23
CA PRO A 26 -3.49 5.99 4.62
C PRO A 26 -2.53 7.00 3.98
N ALA A 27 -3.05 8.08 3.40
CA ALA A 27 -2.23 9.12 2.78
C ALA A 27 -1.42 9.88 3.84
N ARG A 28 -2.06 10.26 4.95
CA ARG A 28 -1.38 10.92 6.08
C ARG A 28 -0.31 10.05 6.69
N LEU A 29 -0.58 8.74 6.83
CA LEU A 29 0.42 7.78 7.30
C LEU A 29 1.62 7.74 6.35
N ALA A 30 1.38 7.59 5.05
CA ALA A 30 2.45 7.55 4.04
C ALA A 30 3.31 8.82 4.06
N TRP A 31 2.69 10.00 4.12
CA TRP A 31 3.41 11.27 4.23
C TRP A 31 4.18 11.42 5.54
N GLY A 32 3.62 10.91 6.64
CA GLY A 32 4.32 10.88 7.92
C GLY A 32 5.57 10.01 7.86
N LEU A 33 5.46 8.80 7.32
CA LEU A 33 6.57 7.87 7.13
C LEU A 33 7.63 8.43 6.17
N LYS A 34 7.21 9.09 5.07
CA LYS A 34 8.12 9.79 4.17
C LYS A 34 8.98 10.79 4.93
N ARG A 35 8.38 11.70 5.70
CA ARG A 35 9.11 12.72 6.48
C ARG A 35 10.11 12.11 7.46
N VAL A 36 9.72 11.04 8.15
CA VAL A 36 10.60 10.33 9.07
C VAL A 36 11.77 9.70 8.32
N ALA A 37 11.53 9.03 7.20
CA ALA A 37 12.56 8.41 6.38
C ALA A 37 13.56 9.44 5.85
N GLU A 38 13.08 10.58 5.34
CA GLU A 38 13.93 11.69 4.87
C GLU A 38 14.77 12.26 6.02
N GLY A 39 14.19 12.41 7.22
CA GLY A 39 14.91 12.83 8.42
C GLY A 39 16.02 11.85 8.85
N LEU A 40 15.88 10.57 8.51
CA LEU A 40 16.90 9.53 8.70
C LEU A 40 17.90 9.43 7.55
N GLY A 41 17.87 10.34 6.58
CA GLY A 41 18.80 10.40 5.45
C GLY A 41 18.40 9.56 4.24
N VAL A 42 17.20 8.99 4.20
CA VAL A 42 16.68 8.31 3.00
C VAL A 42 16.37 9.34 1.93
N ARG A 43 16.84 9.09 0.72
CA ARG A 43 16.51 9.90 -0.45
C ARG A 43 15.30 9.31 -1.15
N ILE A 44 14.21 10.06 -1.25
CA ILE A 44 12.98 9.66 -1.91
C ILE A 44 12.84 10.45 -3.22
N HIS A 45 12.60 9.76 -4.30
CA HIS A 45 12.41 10.33 -5.62
C HIS A 45 11.00 10.02 -6.10
N GLU A 46 10.13 11.00 -6.08
CA GLU A 46 8.77 10.92 -6.61
C GLU A 46 8.80 11.08 -8.14
N ASP A 47 7.71 10.72 -8.82
CA ASP A 47 7.55 10.77 -10.27
C ASP A 47 8.71 10.13 -11.06
N THR A 48 9.45 9.26 -10.40
CA THR A 48 10.66 8.61 -10.94
C THR A 48 10.40 7.13 -11.13
N ARG A 49 9.79 6.78 -12.23
CA ARG A 49 9.42 5.39 -12.54
C ARG A 49 10.67 4.54 -12.80
N ALA A 50 10.83 3.45 -12.04
CA ALA A 50 11.78 2.41 -12.38
C ALA A 50 11.31 1.62 -13.62
N THR A 51 12.15 1.56 -14.66
CA THR A 51 11.82 0.93 -15.94
C THR A 51 12.56 -0.38 -16.18
N GLY A 52 13.62 -0.64 -15.40
CA GLY A 52 14.41 -1.86 -15.51
C GLY A 52 15.20 -2.14 -14.24
N LEU A 53 15.53 -3.41 -14.07
CA LEU A 53 16.36 -3.91 -12.99
C LEU A 53 17.31 -4.96 -13.56
N GLU A 54 18.62 -4.75 -13.40
CA GLU A 54 19.67 -5.59 -13.94
C GLU A 54 20.74 -5.88 -12.89
N ARG A 55 21.49 -6.97 -13.07
CA ARG A 55 22.72 -7.18 -12.32
C ARG A 55 23.82 -6.24 -12.82
N ASP A 56 24.57 -5.66 -11.90
CA ASP A 56 25.71 -4.79 -12.17
C ASP A 56 26.88 -5.20 -11.26
N GLY A 57 27.72 -6.08 -11.77
CA GLY A 57 28.78 -6.69 -10.98
C GLY A 57 28.25 -7.45 -9.76
N ALA A 58 28.69 -7.09 -8.57
CA ALA A 58 28.21 -7.67 -7.30
C ALA A 58 26.92 -7.02 -6.77
N GLY A 59 26.39 -6.01 -7.47
CA GLY A 59 25.20 -5.25 -7.08
C GLY A 59 24.11 -5.30 -8.14
N MET A 60 23.29 -4.28 -8.10
CA MET A 60 22.11 -4.11 -8.95
C MET A 60 22.08 -2.69 -9.53
N ALA A 61 21.62 -2.56 -10.75
CA ALA A 61 21.31 -1.29 -11.40
C ALA A 61 19.81 -1.16 -11.62
N VAL A 62 19.22 -0.09 -11.12
CA VAL A 62 17.83 0.30 -11.35
C VAL A 62 17.80 1.39 -12.41
N ARG A 63 17.17 1.14 -13.54
CA ARG A 63 17.00 2.10 -14.61
C ARG A 63 15.77 2.97 -14.41
N THR A 64 15.91 4.25 -14.64
CA THR A 64 14.83 5.23 -14.72
C THR A 64 14.98 6.06 -16.01
N PRO A 65 13.97 6.83 -16.44
CA PRO A 65 14.11 7.74 -17.56
C PRO A 65 15.18 8.82 -17.38
N LEU A 66 15.50 9.15 -16.13
CA LEU A 66 16.38 10.26 -15.78
C LEU A 66 17.80 9.80 -15.45
N ALA A 67 17.96 8.59 -14.88
CA ALA A 67 19.24 8.12 -14.37
C ALA A 67 19.26 6.61 -14.16
N THR A 68 20.47 6.06 -13.91
CA THR A 68 20.65 4.71 -13.41
C THR A 68 21.15 4.77 -11.97
N ILE A 69 20.43 4.10 -11.06
CA ILE A 69 20.77 4.02 -9.65
C ILE A 69 21.45 2.68 -9.39
N ARG A 70 22.66 2.71 -8.84
CA ARG A 70 23.41 1.51 -8.44
C ARG A 70 23.27 1.27 -6.95
N ALA A 71 22.99 0.02 -6.57
CA ALA A 71 22.83 -0.40 -5.19
C ALA A 71 23.33 -1.82 -4.98
N HIS A 72 23.77 -2.15 -3.77
CA HIS A 72 24.13 -3.52 -3.42
C HIS A 72 22.91 -4.46 -3.42
N ARG A 73 21.77 -3.95 -2.98
CA ARG A 73 20.49 -4.70 -2.90
C ARG A 73 19.35 -3.79 -3.30
N VAL A 74 18.31 -4.40 -3.87
CA VAL A 74 17.09 -3.71 -4.24
C VAL A 74 15.91 -4.46 -3.64
N ALA A 75 15.05 -3.76 -2.90
CA ALA A 75 13.78 -4.26 -2.43
C ALA A 75 12.66 -3.76 -3.35
N LEU A 76 11.76 -4.64 -3.75
CA LEU A 76 10.62 -4.32 -4.59
C LEU A 76 9.36 -4.28 -3.72
N GLY A 77 8.83 -3.09 -3.47
CA GLY A 77 7.57 -2.87 -2.77
C GLY A 77 6.46 -2.42 -3.72
N THR A 78 6.40 -2.99 -4.92
CA THR A 78 5.55 -2.51 -6.02
C THR A 78 4.12 -3.05 -5.97
N ASN A 79 3.74 -3.75 -4.90
CA ASN A 79 2.41 -4.33 -4.74
C ASN A 79 2.03 -5.19 -5.97
N THR A 80 0.80 -5.08 -6.46
CA THR A 80 0.26 -5.83 -7.62
C THR A 80 0.65 -5.25 -8.98
N TRP A 81 1.40 -4.14 -9.01
CA TRP A 81 1.87 -3.55 -10.25
C TRP A 81 2.84 -4.49 -10.98
N ARG A 82 2.92 -4.32 -12.30
CA ARG A 82 3.77 -5.16 -13.14
C ARG A 82 5.20 -5.24 -12.55
N PRO A 83 5.64 -6.42 -12.10
CA PRO A 83 6.93 -6.55 -11.45
C PRO A 83 8.08 -6.37 -12.44
N LEU A 84 9.15 -5.71 -12.02
CA LEU A 84 10.39 -5.56 -12.80
C LEU A 84 11.18 -6.88 -12.90
N VAL A 85 10.89 -7.84 -12.01
CA VAL A 85 11.53 -9.17 -12.01
C VAL A 85 10.67 -10.13 -12.81
N ARG A 86 11.27 -10.76 -13.85
CA ARG A 86 10.59 -11.78 -14.64
C ARG A 86 10.16 -12.95 -13.75
N GLY A 87 8.94 -13.35 -13.90
CA GLY A 87 8.36 -14.50 -13.16
C GLY A 87 7.77 -14.14 -11.79
N ALA A 88 8.10 -13.01 -11.18
CA ALA A 88 7.52 -12.60 -9.90
C ALA A 88 5.98 -12.46 -9.96
N GLY A 89 5.43 -12.07 -11.10
CA GLY A 89 3.98 -11.98 -11.30
C GLY A 89 3.23 -13.30 -11.18
N ARG A 90 3.92 -14.45 -11.23
CA ARG A 90 3.28 -15.76 -11.02
C ARG A 90 2.91 -16.03 -9.56
N TYR A 91 3.50 -15.28 -8.64
CA TYR A 91 3.29 -15.42 -7.19
C TYR A 91 2.38 -14.33 -6.62
N VAL A 92 1.89 -13.42 -7.46
CA VAL A 92 1.05 -12.29 -7.03
C VAL A 92 -0.29 -12.38 -7.73
N ILE A 93 -1.35 -12.56 -6.94
CA ILE A 93 -2.72 -12.53 -7.41
C ILE A 93 -3.35 -11.25 -6.90
N PRO A 94 -3.75 -10.30 -7.79
CA PRO A 94 -4.45 -9.10 -7.35
C PRO A 94 -5.87 -9.46 -6.89
N VAL A 95 -6.19 -9.09 -5.67
CA VAL A 95 -7.55 -9.16 -5.14
C VAL A 95 -8.05 -7.72 -5.02
N TYR A 96 -9.18 -7.44 -5.64
CA TYR A 96 -9.81 -6.13 -5.58
C TYR A 96 -10.85 -6.12 -4.47
N ASP A 97 -10.77 -5.10 -3.63
CA ASP A 97 -11.80 -4.77 -2.67
C ASP A 97 -12.43 -3.43 -3.04
N TYR A 98 -13.74 -3.31 -2.83
CA TYR A 98 -14.49 -2.12 -3.19
C TYR A 98 -15.03 -1.48 -1.92
N CYS A 99 -14.50 -0.29 -1.61
CA CYS A 99 -15.03 0.52 -0.52
C CYS A 99 -16.13 1.45 -1.05
N LEU A 100 -17.27 1.40 -0.40
CA LEU A 100 -18.38 2.33 -0.63
C LEU A 100 -18.43 3.32 0.53
N THR A 101 -18.46 4.61 0.21
CA THR A 101 -18.70 5.68 1.19
C THR A 101 -19.94 6.46 0.80
N THR A 102 -20.74 6.82 1.78
CA THR A 102 -21.86 7.73 1.59
C THR A 102 -21.39 9.18 1.73
N GLU A 103 -22.19 10.11 1.27
CA GLU A 103 -22.12 11.49 1.75
C GLU A 103 -22.34 11.54 3.28
N PRO A 104 -21.97 12.61 3.97
CA PRO A 104 -22.24 12.78 5.39
C PRO A 104 -23.72 12.58 5.69
N LEU A 105 -24.02 11.62 6.58
CA LEU A 105 -25.40 11.32 6.98
C LEU A 105 -25.88 12.37 7.97
N THR A 106 -27.15 12.72 7.86
CA THR A 106 -27.84 13.58 8.85
C THR A 106 -28.19 12.77 10.10
N ALA A 107 -28.43 13.45 11.22
CA ALA A 107 -28.82 12.77 12.47
C ALA A 107 -30.11 11.93 12.35
N SER A 108 -30.98 12.22 11.38
CA SER A 108 -32.18 11.44 11.11
C SER A 108 -31.97 10.23 10.21
N GLN A 109 -30.78 10.10 9.60
CA GLN A 109 -30.37 8.96 8.75
C GLN A 109 -29.50 7.96 9.50
N LEU A 110 -28.99 8.37 10.69
CA LEU A 110 -28.27 7.53 11.64
C LEU A 110 -29.23 6.86 12.62
#